data_a0eaca879b0312ff42fa914d798442cd
#
_entry.id   a0eaca879b0312ff42fa914d798442cd
#
_cell.length_a   1.000
_cell.length_b   1.000
_cell.length_c   1.000
_cell.angle_alpha   90.00
_cell.angle_beta   90.00
_cell.angle_gamma   90.00
#
_symmetry.space_group_name_H-M   'P 1'
#
loop_
_entity.id
_entity.type
_entity.pdbx_description
1 polymer ?
#
loop_
_entity_poly.entity_id
_entity_poly.type
_entity_poly.pdbx_seq_one_letter_code
_entity_poly.pdbx_strand_id
1 'polypeptide(L)'
;MKMQIKAGFVKEWLYYSRTFRFGGTIIALVSCAFANPLLYRLILMMYSSILSDPEMSAQLGESAADTFDMAQSVLSSASVVFPAALNEICVTGMLVVMILLMAAAGGEQKKRATIIPAAAGLDYFSYLVPKFVLYPCVVAAVTFVCGTLSGFLCNALFPDGHMGAGMIMLAALLCAIYTAFITAVYISVGVCTSRPGVVTVLMVVGTSLVMMILTQLQLTQFQPFTLRTLCTGEMFAEDFDLAANAPSIIVGSALSVVIGVIMFFLAYAVLKAKKINNREDAPEF
;
A
#
# COMPACT_ATOMS: atom_id res chain seq x y z
N MET A 1 24.18 0.34 21.77
CA MET A 1 23.45 0.53 20.51
C MET A 1 22.98 -0.79 19.85
N LYS A 2 23.86 -1.73 19.46
CA LYS A 2 23.43 -3.01 18.83
C LYS A 2 22.41 -3.82 19.65
N MET A 3 22.63 -3.97 20.97
CA MET A 3 21.66 -4.68 21.86
C MET A 3 20.31 -3.97 21.93
N GLN A 4 20.29 -2.64 21.98
CA GLN A 4 19.04 -1.86 22.03
C GLN A 4 18.23 -2.01 20.72
N ILE A 5 18.89 -1.99 19.56
CA ILE A 5 18.24 -2.22 18.26
C ILE A 5 17.65 -3.63 18.21
N LYS A 6 18.42 -4.67 18.61
CA LYS A 6 17.90 -6.07 18.64
C LYS A 6 16.68 -6.19 19.57
N ALA A 7 16.76 -5.63 20.77
CA ALA A 7 15.63 -5.61 21.70
C ALA A 7 14.42 -4.86 21.12
N GLY A 8 14.66 -3.76 20.39
CA GLY A 8 13.64 -3.01 19.67
C GLY A 8 12.92 -3.85 18.61
N PHE A 9 13.67 -4.60 17.78
CA PHE A 9 13.07 -5.50 16.78
C PHE A 9 12.22 -6.59 17.44
N VAL A 10 12.72 -7.23 18.51
CA VAL A 10 11.96 -8.25 19.25
C VAL A 10 10.68 -7.66 19.85
N LYS A 11 10.77 -6.46 20.47
CA LYS A 11 9.60 -5.76 21.02
C LYS A 11 8.56 -5.48 19.95
N GLU A 12 8.95 -4.86 18.84
CA GLU A 12 8.03 -4.47 17.77
C GLU A 12 7.42 -5.69 17.08
N TRP A 13 8.21 -6.76 16.86
CA TRP A 13 7.71 -8.01 16.30
C TRP A 13 6.69 -8.68 17.21
N LEU A 14 7.00 -8.81 18.51
CA LEU A 14 6.07 -9.39 19.49
C LEU A 14 4.80 -8.56 19.63
N TYR A 15 4.94 -7.22 19.60
CA TYR A 15 3.80 -6.33 19.66
C TYR A 15 2.91 -6.44 18.42
N TYR A 16 3.52 -6.52 17.24
CA TYR A 16 2.81 -6.63 15.97
C TYR A 16 2.13 -8.00 15.81
N SER A 17 2.84 -9.08 16.11
CA SER A 17 2.35 -10.46 15.96
C SER A 17 1.31 -10.86 17.01
N ARG A 18 1.45 -10.39 18.27
CA ARG A 18 0.51 -10.70 19.34
C ARG A 18 -0.74 -9.83 19.36
N THR A 19 -0.72 -8.69 18.69
CA THR A 19 -1.91 -7.88 18.48
C THR A 19 -2.56 -8.30 17.17
N PHE A 20 -3.88 -8.06 17.03
CA PHE A 20 -4.62 -8.36 15.79
C PHE A 20 -4.06 -7.64 14.55
N ARG A 21 -3.05 -6.76 14.69
CA ARG A 21 -2.52 -5.93 13.60
C ARG A 21 -1.85 -6.72 12.49
N PHE A 22 -1.07 -7.75 12.85
CA PHE A 22 -0.45 -8.61 11.84
C PHE A 22 -1.53 -9.37 11.05
N GLY A 23 -2.42 -10.06 11.76
CA GLY A 23 -3.56 -10.74 11.14
C GLY A 23 -4.47 -9.79 10.38
N GLY A 24 -4.76 -8.61 10.95
CA GLY A 24 -5.56 -7.57 10.31
C GLY A 24 -4.93 -7.04 9.02
N THR A 25 -3.61 -6.84 8.99
CA THR A 25 -2.89 -6.44 7.77
C THR A 25 -3.00 -7.50 6.68
N ILE A 26 -2.82 -8.78 7.04
CA ILE A 26 -2.97 -9.89 6.09
C ILE A 26 -4.40 -9.94 5.57
N ILE A 27 -5.40 -9.94 6.47
CA ILE A 27 -6.82 -10.00 6.08
C ILE A 27 -7.19 -8.82 5.17
N ALA A 28 -6.77 -7.59 5.50
CA ALA A 28 -7.06 -6.42 4.69
C ALA A 28 -6.48 -6.53 3.28
N LEU A 29 -5.20 -6.89 3.15
CA LEU A 29 -4.53 -6.99 1.86
C LEU A 29 -5.04 -8.18 1.04
N VAL A 30 -5.33 -9.32 1.68
CA VAL A 30 -5.97 -10.48 1.04
C VAL A 30 -7.36 -10.09 0.53
N SER A 31 -8.18 -9.45 1.37
CA SER A 31 -9.54 -9.03 0.96
C SER A 31 -9.49 -8.10 -0.24
N CYS A 32 -8.61 -7.09 -0.24
CA CYS A 32 -8.45 -6.16 -1.37
C CYS A 32 -7.93 -6.86 -2.64
N ALA A 33 -7.00 -7.81 -2.49
CA ALA A 33 -6.43 -8.55 -3.62
C ALA A 33 -7.44 -9.46 -4.32
N PHE A 34 -8.35 -10.07 -3.56
CA PHE A 34 -9.27 -11.08 -4.08
C PHE A 34 -10.70 -10.57 -4.31
N ALA A 35 -11.10 -9.43 -3.69
CA ALA A 35 -12.46 -8.91 -3.81
C ALA A 35 -12.82 -8.60 -5.27
N ASN A 36 -12.00 -7.84 -5.98
CA ASN A 36 -12.29 -7.44 -7.36
C ASN A 36 -12.38 -8.63 -8.32
N PRO A 37 -11.41 -9.57 -8.38
CA PRO A 37 -11.53 -10.73 -9.25
C PRO A 37 -12.77 -11.56 -8.99
N LEU A 38 -13.12 -11.78 -7.73
CA LEU A 38 -14.30 -12.56 -7.35
C LEU A 38 -15.60 -11.81 -7.66
N LEU A 39 -15.67 -10.50 -7.38
CA LEU A 39 -16.85 -9.69 -7.68
C LEU A 39 -17.10 -9.60 -9.19
N TYR A 40 -16.07 -9.34 -9.99
CA TYR A 40 -16.23 -9.28 -11.45
C TYR A 40 -16.66 -10.63 -12.02
N ARG A 41 -16.11 -11.73 -11.52
CA ARG A 41 -16.56 -13.07 -11.92
C ARG A 41 -18.01 -13.32 -11.54
N LEU A 42 -18.41 -12.93 -10.33
CA LEU A 42 -19.81 -13.06 -9.87
C LEU A 42 -20.77 -12.22 -10.72
N ILE A 43 -20.39 -10.97 -11.03
CA ILE A 43 -21.15 -10.08 -11.90
C ILE A 43 -21.35 -10.72 -13.28
N LEU A 44 -20.29 -11.23 -13.90
CA LEU A 44 -20.37 -11.91 -15.20
C LEU A 44 -21.29 -13.14 -15.15
N MET A 45 -21.24 -13.95 -14.08
CA MET A 45 -22.13 -15.10 -13.90
C MET A 45 -23.58 -14.68 -13.73
N MET A 46 -23.85 -13.64 -12.94
CA MET A 46 -25.21 -13.12 -12.76
C MET A 46 -25.80 -12.60 -14.08
N TYR A 47 -25.02 -11.81 -14.81
CA TYR A 47 -25.46 -11.28 -16.10
C TYR A 47 -25.68 -12.36 -17.14
N SER A 48 -24.81 -13.37 -17.24
CA SER A 48 -24.99 -14.49 -18.16
C SER A 48 -26.26 -15.29 -17.83
N SER A 49 -26.63 -15.42 -16.56
CA SER A 49 -27.84 -16.07 -16.14
C SER A 49 -29.10 -15.24 -16.50
N ILE A 50 -29.05 -13.92 -16.37
CA ILE A 50 -30.17 -13.00 -16.75
C ILE A 50 -30.40 -13.01 -18.26
N LEU A 51 -29.33 -12.97 -19.07
CA LEU A 51 -29.44 -13.00 -20.52
C LEU A 51 -29.87 -14.36 -21.07
N SER A 52 -29.64 -15.44 -20.35
CA SER A 52 -30.11 -16.77 -20.74
C SER A 52 -31.60 -16.97 -20.51
N ASP A 53 -32.27 -16.09 -19.75
CA ASP A 53 -33.70 -16.08 -19.51
C ASP A 53 -34.39 -15.21 -20.57
N PRO A 54 -35.21 -15.81 -21.49
CA PRO A 54 -35.85 -15.07 -22.58
C PRO A 54 -36.87 -14.02 -22.13
N GLU A 55 -37.49 -14.20 -20.97
CA GLU A 55 -38.47 -13.22 -20.44
C GLU A 55 -37.73 -11.99 -19.87
N MET A 56 -36.61 -12.20 -19.18
CA MET A 56 -35.80 -11.12 -18.62
C MET A 56 -35.02 -10.35 -19.72
N SER A 57 -34.48 -11.05 -20.71
CA SER A 57 -33.74 -10.41 -21.82
C SER A 57 -34.65 -9.52 -22.66
N ALA A 58 -35.92 -9.91 -22.89
CA ALA A 58 -36.91 -9.09 -23.59
C ALA A 58 -37.30 -7.81 -22.81
N GLN A 59 -37.26 -7.83 -21.48
CA GLN A 59 -37.56 -6.66 -20.65
C GLN A 59 -36.44 -5.65 -20.60
N LEU A 60 -35.18 -6.10 -20.73
CA LEU A 60 -34.01 -5.24 -20.67
C LEU A 60 -33.79 -4.37 -21.93
N GLY A 61 -34.31 -4.81 -23.07
CA GLY A 61 -34.20 -4.10 -24.36
C GLY A 61 -32.79 -4.19 -24.98
N GLU A 62 -32.70 -3.89 -26.28
CA GLU A 62 -31.46 -4.00 -27.09
C GLU A 62 -30.29 -3.15 -26.50
N SER A 63 -30.58 -1.94 -26.00
CA SER A 63 -29.52 -1.05 -25.49
C SER A 63 -28.84 -1.58 -24.22
N ALA A 64 -29.54 -2.38 -23.42
CA ALA A 64 -28.97 -3.02 -22.25
C ALA A 64 -28.13 -4.25 -22.62
N ALA A 65 -28.53 -4.97 -23.67
CA ALA A 65 -27.74 -6.08 -24.21
C ALA A 65 -26.42 -5.57 -24.80
N ASP A 66 -26.42 -4.50 -25.60
CA ASP A 66 -25.20 -3.90 -26.15
C ASP A 66 -24.24 -3.38 -25.06
N THR A 67 -24.80 -2.74 -24.03
CA THR A 67 -24.00 -2.27 -22.88
C THR A 67 -23.37 -3.43 -22.13
N PHE A 68 -24.10 -4.55 -22.03
CA PHE A 68 -23.58 -5.76 -21.39
C PHE A 68 -22.47 -6.41 -22.20
N ASP A 69 -22.64 -6.57 -23.50
CA ASP A 69 -21.62 -7.16 -24.38
C ASP A 69 -20.32 -6.34 -24.33
N MET A 70 -20.43 -5.01 -24.29
CA MET A 70 -19.28 -4.13 -24.09
C MET A 70 -18.66 -4.32 -22.69
N ALA A 71 -19.45 -4.39 -21.65
CA ALA A 71 -18.96 -4.64 -20.29
C ALA A 71 -18.34 -6.04 -20.15
N GLN A 72 -18.92 -7.04 -20.78
CA GLN A 72 -18.41 -8.41 -20.79
C GLN A 72 -17.05 -8.49 -21.48
N SER A 73 -16.88 -7.86 -22.64
CA SER A 73 -15.62 -7.86 -23.38
C SER A 73 -14.47 -7.26 -22.56
N VAL A 74 -14.77 -6.26 -21.74
CA VAL A 74 -13.77 -5.60 -20.88
C VAL A 74 -13.54 -6.39 -19.58
N LEU A 75 -14.60 -6.83 -18.91
CA LEU A 75 -14.49 -7.50 -17.61
C LEU A 75 -14.11 -8.98 -17.71
N SER A 76 -14.13 -9.59 -18.91
CA SER A 76 -13.66 -10.98 -19.11
C SER A 76 -12.14 -11.09 -19.20
N SER A 77 -11.43 -9.98 -19.30
CA SER A 77 -9.98 -9.96 -19.48
C SER A 77 -9.23 -9.91 -18.15
N ALA A 78 -8.35 -10.90 -17.93
CA ALA A 78 -7.47 -10.94 -16.76
C ALA A 78 -6.55 -9.70 -16.68
N SER A 79 -6.11 -9.17 -17.84
CA SER A 79 -5.25 -7.97 -17.95
C SER A 79 -5.96 -6.67 -17.53
N VAL A 80 -7.27 -6.64 -17.42
CA VAL A 80 -8.05 -5.51 -16.91
C VAL A 80 -8.39 -5.67 -15.42
N VAL A 81 -8.74 -6.87 -15.02
CA VAL A 81 -9.19 -7.16 -13.65
C VAL A 81 -8.03 -7.13 -12.66
N PHE A 82 -6.87 -7.64 -13.03
CA PHE A 82 -5.70 -7.69 -12.15
C PHE A 82 -5.17 -6.30 -11.77
N PRO A 83 -4.97 -5.33 -12.68
CA PRO A 83 -4.62 -3.95 -12.32
C PRO A 83 -5.62 -3.31 -11.36
N ALA A 84 -6.93 -3.56 -11.55
CA ALA A 84 -7.95 -3.07 -10.65
C ALA A 84 -7.79 -3.64 -9.23
N ALA A 85 -7.44 -4.93 -9.08
CA ALA A 85 -7.14 -5.53 -7.79
C ALA A 85 -5.87 -4.93 -7.14
N LEU A 86 -4.82 -4.66 -7.91
CA LEU A 86 -3.61 -3.99 -7.41
C LEU A 86 -3.91 -2.53 -6.99
N ASN A 87 -4.76 -1.82 -7.73
CA ASN A 87 -5.18 -0.48 -7.35
C ASN A 87 -5.96 -0.49 -6.02
N GLU A 88 -6.82 -1.48 -5.80
CA GLU A 88 -7.55 -1.64 -4.54
C GLU A 88 -6.59 -1.87 -3.36
N ILE A 89 -5.54 -2.67 -3.54
CA ILE A 89 -4.46 -2.81 -2.55
C ILE A 89 -3.80 -1.46 -2.26
N CYS A 90 -3.46 -0.69 -3.30
CA CYS A 90 -2.77 0.59 -3.17
C CYS A 90 -3.61 1.68 -2.50
N VAL A 91 -4.93 1.63 -2.59
CA VAL A 91 -5.86 2.64 -2.04
C VAL A 91 -6.49 2.14 -0.76
N THR A 92 -7.46 1.23 -0.88
CA THR A 92 -8.25 0.74 0.27
C THR A 92 -7.42 -0.11 1.20
N GLY A 93 -6.61 -1.03 0.67
CA GLY A 93 -5.72 -1.86 1.45
C GLY A 93 -4.75 -1.04 2.27
N MET A 94 -4.12 -0.02 1.68
CA MET A 94 -3.20 0.87 2.38
C MET A 94 -3.88 1.75 3.41
N LEU A 95 -5.11 2.21 3.17
CA LEU A 95 -5.89 2.94 4.17
C LEU A 95 -6.11 2.08 5.42
N VAL A 96 -6.55 0.84 5.24
CA VAL A 96 -6.78 -0.08 6.37
C VAL A 96 -5.46 -0.40 7.10
N VAL A 97 -4.36 -0.63 6.36
CA VAL A 97 -3.02 -0.83 6.94
C VAL A 97 -2.59 0.36 7.78
N MET A 98 -2.76 1.60 7.29
CA MET A 98 -2.43 2.82 8.06
C MET A 98 -3.27 2.91 9.34
N ILE A 99 -4.57 2.56 9.30
CA ILE A 99 -5.43 2.52 10.50
C ILE A 99 -4.90 1.50 11.51
N LEU A 100 -4.54 0.31 11.08
CA LEU A 100 -3.97 -0.73 11.95
C LEU A 100 -2.62 -0.33 12.55
N LEU A 101 -1.81 0.42 11.81
CA LEU A 101 -0.50 0.89 12.24
C LEU A 101 -0.53 2.19 13.05
N MET A 102 -1.70 2.85 13.21
CA MET A 102 -1.81 4.13 13.96
C MET A 102 -1.15 4.08 15.34
N ALA A 103 -1.30 2.98 16.06
CA ALA A 103 -0.71 2.86 17.40
C ALA A 103 0.80 2.69 17.36
N ALA A 104 1.35 2.05 16.32
CA ALA A 104 2.80 1.95 16.13
C ALA A 104 3.39 3.28 15.65
N ALA A 105 2.67 4.03 14.81
CA ALA A 105 3.10 5.31 14.27
C ALA A 105 3.14 6.43 15.34
N GLY A 106 2.07 6.67 16.08
CA GLY A 106 2.01 7.77 17.03
C GLY A 106 1.30 7.46 18.36
N GLY A 107 0.70 6.27 18.46
CA GLY A 107 -0.06 5.88 19.65
C GLY A 107 0.80 5.74 20.91
N GLU A 108 2.06 5.37 20.79
CA GLU A 108 2.99 5.32 21.92
C GLU A 108 3.32 6.71 22.47
N GLN A 109 3.43 7.72 21.60
CA GLN A 109 3.61 9.11 22.02
C GLN A 109 2.36 9.65 22.72
N LYS A 110 1.17 9.37 22.16
CA LYS A 110 -0.10 9.75 22.79
C LYS A 110 -0.24 9.16 24.20
N LYS A 111 0.21 7.92 24.40
CA LYS A 111 0.19 7.24 25.70
C LYS A 111 1.38 7.57 26.60
N ARG A 112 2.30 8.44 26.16
CA ARG A 112 3.56 8.75 26.85
C ARG A 112 4.42 7.50 27.18
N ALA A 113 4.22 6.41 26.44
CA ALA A 113 4.91 5.13 26.69
C ALA A 113 6.41 5.18 26.41
N THR A 114 6.91 6.21 25.75
CA THR A 114 8.32 6.44 25.45
C THR A 114 9.10 7.15 26.57
N ILE A 115 8.40 7.69 27.60
CA ILE A 115 9.07 8.45 28.68
C ILE A 115 9.99 7.55 29.50
N ILE A 116 9.51 6.38 29.96
CA ILE A 116 10.28 5.46 30.79
C ILE A 116 11.51 4.92 30.03
N PRO A 117 11.39 4.40 28.79
CA PRO A 117 12.53 3.98 28.02
C PRO A 117 13.52 5.12 27.72
N ALA A 118 13.04 6.33 27.47
CA ALA A 118 13.89 7.50 27.25
C ALA A 118 14.66 7.91 28.52
N ALA A 119 14.03 7.84 29.70
CA ALA A 119 14.67 8.08 30.98
C ALA A 119 15.74 7.00 31.29
N ALA A 120 15.50 5.75 30.87
CA ALA A 120 16.45 4.65 30.96
C ALA A 120 17.59 4.70 29.91
N GLY A 121 17.71 5.78 29.12
CA GLY A 121 18.78 5.98 28.16
C GLY A 121 18.56 5.33 26.79
N LEU A 122 17.32 5.03 26.42
CA LEU A 122 17.00 4.56 25.07
C LEU A 122 17.33 5.66 24.04
N ASP A 123 18.19 5.32 23.08
CA ASP A 123 18.47 6.22 21.96
C ASP A 123 17.30 6.19 20.95
N TYR A 124 16.92 7.39 20.47
CA TYR A 124 15.84 7.54 19.49
C TYR A 124 16.11 6.83 18.16
N PHE A 125 17.37 6.72 17.77
CA PHE A 125 17.76 5.94 16.60
C PHE A 125 17.41 4.46 16.80
N SER A 126 17.77 3.90 17.97
CA SER A 126 17.46 2.51 18.32
C SER A 126 15.96 2.24 18.47
N TYR A 127 15.16 3.28 18.74
CA TYR A 127 13.68 3.22 18.78
C TYR A 127 13.05 3.24 17.39
N LEU A 128 13.58 4.08 16.48
CA LEU A 128 13.00 4.29 15.15
C LEU A 128 13.34 3.18 14.16
N VAL A 129 14.59 2.69 14.15
CA VAL A 129 15.07 1.71 13.18
C VAL A 129 14.19 0.46 13.12
N PRO A 130 13.80 -0.19 14.24
CA PRO A 130 12.92 -1.35 14.19
C PRO A 130 11.57 -1.07 13.55
N LYS A 131 10.97 0.09 13.83
CA LYS A 131 9.67 0.48 13.26
C LYS A 131 9.78 0.75 11.76
N PHE A 132 10.79 1.51 11.37
CA PHE A 132 11.01 1.91 9.99
C PHE A 132 11.37 0.74 9.06
N VAL A 133 12.01 -0.30 9.58
CA VAL A 133 12.36 -1.49 8.79
C VAL A 133 11.25 -2.54 8.85
N LEU A 134 10.77 -2.88 10.04
CA LEU A 134 9.86 -4.01 10.21
C LEU A 134 8.52 -3.81 9.48
N TYR A 135 7.85 -2.68 9.71
CA TYR A 135 6.50 -2.47 9.16
C TYR A 135 6.48 -2.37 7.63
N PRO A 136 7.34 -1.57 6.97
CA PRO A 136 7.39 -1.54 5.51
C PRO A 136 7.77 -2.90 4.90
N CYS A 137 8.73 -3.63 5.49
CA CYS A 137 9.12 -4.94 5.00
C CYS A 137 7.98 -5.97 5.09
N VAL A 138 7.23 -5.99 6.19
CA VAL A 138 6.09 -6.91 6.35
C VAL A 138 4.97 -6.54 5.37
N VAL A 139 4.62 -5.26 5.26
CA VAL A 139 3.58 -4.82 4.31
C VAL A 139 3.98 -5.17 2.88
N ALA A 140 5.22 -4.89 2.49
CA ALA A 140 5.74 -5.25 1.16
C ALA A 140 5.66 -6.75 0.90
N ALA A 141 6.12 -7.59 1.84
CA ALA A 141 6.09 -9.04 1.68
C ALA A 141 4.66 -9.57 1.52
N VAL A 142 3.72 -9.10 2.36
CA VAL A 142 2.31 -9.51 2.25
C VAL A 142 1.70 -9.01 0.95
N THR A 143 1.94 -7.75 0.56
CA THR A 143 1.47 -7.19 -0.73
C THR A 143 1.99 -7.97 -1.91
N PHE A 144 3.28 -8.32 -1.93
CA PHE A 144 3.88 -9.10 -3.00
C PHE A 144 3.22 -10.47 -3.14
N VAL A 145 3.06 -11.18 -2.03
CA VAL A 145 2.42 -12.51 -2.04
C VAL A 145 0.95 -12.41 -2.48
N CYS A 146 0.18 -11.48 -1.89
CA CYS A 146 -1.23 -11.31 -2.22
C CYS A 146 -1.43 -10.86 -3.68
N GLY A 147 -0.62 -9.91 -4.16
CA GLY A 147 -0.66 -9.44 -5.55
C GLY A 147 -0.32 -10.56 -6.54
N THR A 148 0.74 -11.33 -6.28
CA THR A 148 1.11 -12.47 -7.13
C THR A 148 -0.01 -13.52 -7.18
N LEU A 149 -0.57 -13.89 -6.03
CA LEU A 149 -1.68 -14.86 -5.96
C LEU A 149 -2.93 -14.33 -6.67
N SER A 150 -3.24 -13.03 -6.52
CA SER A 150 -4.36 -12.39 -7.22
C SER A 150 -4.19 -12.44 -8.74
N GLY A 151 -2.97 -12.20 -9.26
CA GLY A 151 -2.70 -12.29 -10.69
C GLY A 151 -2.88 -13.70 -11.24
N PHE A 152 -2.41 -14.73 -10.54
CA PHE A 152 -2.66 -16.11 -10.92
C PHE A 152 -4.16 -16.48 -10.84
N LEU A 153 -4.86 -15.96 -9.83
CA LEU A 153 -6.31 -16.14 -9.72
C LEU A 153 -7.04 -15.48 -10.90
N CYS A 154 -6.65 -14.28 -11.31
CA CYS A 154 -7.22 -13.63 -12.49
C CYS A 154 -7.02 -14.50 -13.74
N ASN A 155 -5.83 -15.00 -13.98
CA ASN A 155 -5.59 -15.92 -15.11
C ASN A 155 -6.43 -17.22 -15.04
N ALA A 156 -6.76 -17.70 -13.84
CA ALA A 156 -7.59 -18.89 -13.67
C ALA A 156 -9.08 -18.62 -13.84
N LEU A 157 -9.56 -17.44 -13.48
CA LEU A 157 -10.99 -17.10 -13.51
C LEU A 157 -11.45 -16.50 -14.85
N PHE A 158 -10.55 -15.83 -15.56
CA PHE A 158 -10.86 -15.11 -16.80
C PHE A 158 -10.18 -15.76 -17.99
N PRO A 159 -10.93 -16.10 -19.07
CA PRO A 159 -10.39 -16.82 -20.20
C PRO A 159 -9.54 -15.94 -21.13
N ASP A 160 -9.79 -14.63 -21.11
CA ASP A 160 -9.16 -13.68 -22.01
C ASP A 160 -8.05 -12.88 -21.31
N GLY A 161 -7.11 -12.36 -22.10
CA GLY A 161 -6.05 -11.49 -21.60
C GLY A 161 -5.09 -12.14 -20.63
N HIS A 162 -4.74 -13.43 -20.84
CA HIS A 162 -3.79 -14.13 -20.00
C HIS A 162 -2.44 -13.42 -19.92
N MET A 163 -1.95 -13.24 -18.70
CA MET A 163 -0.68 -12.57 -18.41
C MET A 163 0.43 -13.57 -18.15
N GLY A 164 1.63 -13.28 -18.63
CA GLY A 164 2.82 -14.05 -18.30
C GLY A 164 3.16 -13.97 -16.80
N ALA A 165 3.64 -15.06 -16.22
CA ALA A 165 4.03 -15.11 -14.80
C ALA A 165 5.04 -14.02 -14.42
N GLY A 166 6.00 -13.69 -15.30
CA GLY A 166 6.98 -12.63 -15.09
C GLY A 166 6.33 -11.25 -14.95
N MET A 167 5.29 -10.97 -15.75
CA MET A 167 4.55 -9.72 -15.70
C MET A 167 3.75 -9.59 -14.40
N ILE A 168 3.06 -10.67 -13.99
CA ILE A 168 2.34 -10.71 -12.71
C ILE A 168 3.29 -10.44 -11.53
N MET A 169 4.43 -11.13 -11.50
CA MET A 169 5.42 -10.96 -10.43
C MET A 169 6.03 -9.57 -10.42
N LEU A 170 6.32 -8.99 -11.59
CA LEU A 170 6.85 -7.63 -11.70
C LEU A 170 5.83 -6.59 -11.21
N ALA A 171 4.58 -6.69 -11.64
CA ALA A 171 3.53 -5.78 -11.20
C ALA A 171 3.29 -5.88 -9.67
N ALA A 172 3.25 -7.09 -9.13
CA ALA A 172 3.15 -7.33 -7.69
C ALA A 172 4.36 -6.77 -6.92
N LEU A 173 5.56 -6.86 -7.49
CA LEU A 173 6.79 -6.29 -6.90
C LEU A 173 6.74 -4.76 -6.88
N LEU A 174 6.32 -4.10 -7.97
CA LEU A 174 6.18 -2.64 -8.03
C LEU A 174 5.13 -2.16 -7.02
N CYS A 175 4.01 -2.85 -6.92
CA CYS A 175 2.99 -2.58 -5.91
C CYS A 175 3.55 -2.73 -4.48
N ALA A 176 4.36 -3.76 -4.22
CA ALA A 176 5.00 -4.00 -2.93
C ALA A 176 6.02 -2.89 -2.57
N ILE A 177 6.83 -2.43 -3.52
CA ILE A 177 7.77 -1.33 -3.30
C ILE A 177 7.00 -0.03 -3.00
N TYR A 178 5.94 0.25 -3.75
CA TYR A 178 5.10 1.42 -3.52
C TYR A 178 4.45 1.39 -2.13
N THR A 179 3.85 0.27 -1.73
CA THR A 179 3.20 0.14 -0.42
C THR A 179 4.20 0.20 0.74
N ALA A 180 5.41 -0.35 0.55
CA ALA A 180 6.51 -0.17 1.51
C ALA A 180 6.91 1.29 1.65
N PHE A 181 7.06 2.02 0.55
CA PHE A 181 7.38 3.45 0.54
C PHE A 181 6.34 4.27 1.31
N ILE A 182 5.05 4.10 0.99
CA ILE A 182 3.97 4.80 1.68
C ILE A 182 3.95 4.45 3.18
N THR A 183 4.17 3.19 3.54
CA THR A 183 4.25 2.75 4.94
C THR A 183 5.43 3.40 5.66
N ALA A 184 6.61 3.49 5.04
CA ALA A 184 7.79 4.13 5.59
C ALA A 184 7.57 5.62 5.85
N VAL A 185 6.97 6.34 4.91
CA VAL A 185 6.60 7.75 5.07
C VAL A 185 5.58 7.91 6.19
N TYR A 186 4.53 7.07 6.21
CA TYR A 186 3.50 7.09 7.25
C TYR A 186 4.06 6.90 8.66
N ILE A 187 4.94 5.90 8.86
CA ILE A 187 5.59 5.65 10.14
C ILE A 187 6.47 6.85 10.54
N SER A 188 7.25 7.40 9.60
CA SER A 188 8.15 8.53 9.86
C SER A 188 7.40 9.79 10.32
N VAL A 189 6.31 10.13 9.64
CA VAL A 189 5.45 11.26 10.02
C VAL A 189 4.67 10.95 11.30
N GLY A 190 4.14 9.75 11.40
CA GLY A 190 3.29 9.31 12.51
C GLY A 190 4.01 9.33 13.86
N VAL A 191 5.27 8.89 13.92
CA VAL A 191 6.06 8.90 15.17
C VAL A 191 6.41 10.33 15.63
N CYS A 192 6.30 11.32 14.77
CA CYS A 192 6.54 12.72 15.13
C CYS A 192 5.32 13.40 15.79
N THR A 193 4.15 12.76 15.79
CA THR A 193 2.91 13.35 16.29
C THR A 193 2.22 12.49 17.34
N SER A 194 1.44 13.13 18.22
CA SER A 194 0.52 12.47 19.15
C SER A 194 -0.88 12.22 18.56
N ARG A 195 -1.12 12.65 17.31
CA ARG A 195 -2.42 12.55 16.62
C ARG A 195 -2.33 11.68 15.36
N PRO A 196 -2.11 10.36 15.49
CA PRO A 196 -1.89 9.47 14.34
C PRO A 196 -3.08 9.39 13.38
N GLY A 197 -4.31 9.57 13.86
CA GLY A 197 -5.50 9.60 13.01
C GLY A 197 -5.50 10.77 12.01
N VAL A 198 -5.02 11.96 12.44
CA VAL A 198 -4.85 13.12 11.54
C VAL A 198 -3.82 12.81 10.46
N VAL A 199 -2.71 12.13 10.83
CA VAL A 199 -1.69 11.71 9.85
C VAL A 199 -2.27 10.73 8.83
N THR A 200 -3.09 9.79 9.26
CA THR A 200 -3.75 8.85 8.33
C THR A 200 -4.58 9.59 7.28
N VAL A 201 -5.43 10.54 7.72
CA VAL A 201 -6.26 11.35 6.80
C VAL A 201 -5.37 12.18 5.87
N LEU A 202 -4.36 12.86 6.41
CA LEU A 202 -3.43 13.66 5.62
C LEU A 202 -2.66 12.83 4.60
N MET A 203 -2.26 11.61 4.95
CA MET A 203 -1.58 10.71 4.02
C MET A 203 -2.49 10.26 2.88
N VAL A 204 -3.73 9.87 3.17
CA VAL A 204 -4.69 9.45 2.15
C VAL A 204 -5.04 10.60 1.21
N VAL A 205 -5.41 11.76 1.76
CA VAL A 205 -5.75 12.93 0.96
C VAL A 205 -4.50 13.45 0.22
N GLY A 206 -3.37 13.52 0.91
CA GLY A 206 -2.11 14.02 0.36
C GLY A 206 -1.60 13.16 -0.80
N THR A 207 -1.60 11.84 -0.67
CA THR A 207 -1.20 10.94 -1.77
C THR A 207 -2.13 11.05 -2.97
N SER A 208 -3.43 11.19 -2.76
CA SER A 208 -4.40 11.38 -3.83
C SER A 208 -4.22 12.73 -4.54
N LEU A 209 -4.00 13.82 -3.79
CA LEU A 209 -3.74 15.15 -4.35
C LEU A 209 -2.41 15.18 -5.11
N VAL A 210 -1.35 14.59 -4.56
CA VAL A 210 -0.04 14.52 -5.24
C VAL A 210 -0.20 13.77 -6.55
N MET A 211 -0.87 12.61 -6.57
CA MET A 211 -1.14 11.87 -7.81
C MET A 211 -1.89 12.73 -8.83
N MET A 212 -2.95 13.41 -8.42
CA MET A 212 -3.73 14.28 -9.31
C MET A 212 -2.86 15.40 -9.90
N ILE A 213 -2.06 16.09 -9.08
CA ILE A 213 -1.18 17.16 -9.54
C ILE A 213 -0.13 16.64 -10.51
N LEU A 214 0.52 15.51 -10.19
CA LEU A 214 1.56 14.93 -11.03
C LEU A 214 1.00 14.46 -12.39
N THR A 215 -0.21 13.92 -12.41
CA THR A 215 -0.90 13.56 -13.66
C THR A 215 -1.22 14.79 -14.50
N GLN A 216 -1.73 15.86 -13.90
CA GLN A 216 -2.04 17.12 -14.59
C GLN A 216 -0.78 17.80 -15.16
N LEU A 217 0.33 17.73 -14.44
CA LEU A 217 1.61 18.31 -14.88
C LEU A 217 2.39 17.39 -15.84
N GLN A 218 1.87 16.23 -16.18
CA GLN A 218 2.56 15.18 -16.96
C GLN A 218 3.93 14.78 -16.38
N LEU A 219 4.11 14.97 -15.07
CA LEU A 219 5.33 14.63 -14.35
C LEU A 219 5.21 13.21 -13.73
N THR A 220 4.64 12.26 -14.48
CA THR A 220 4.39 10.89 -13.98
C THR A 220 5.62 9.99 -14.07
N GLN A 221 6.69 10.43 -14.73
CA GLN A 221 7.91 9.63 -14.89
C GLN A 221 8.93 9.90 -13.77
N PHE A 222 9.78 8.90 -13.50
CA PHE A 222 10.95 9.01 -12.61
C PHE A 222 10.64 9.36 -11.15
N GLN A 223 9.50 8.91 -10.60
CA GLN A 223 9.10 9.21 -9.22
C GLN A 223 8.45 7.98 -8.54
N PRO A 224 8.33 7.95 -7.20
CA PRO A 224 7.74 6.82 -6.48
C PRO A 224 6.32 6.46 -6.91
N PHE A 225 5.51 7.45 -7.28
CA PHE A 225 4.13 7.24 -7.72
C PHE A 225 4.02 6.58 -9.10
N THR A 226 5.07 6.67 -9.94
CA THR A 226 5.17 5.95 -11.22
C THR A 226 5.04 4.44 -11.01
N LEU A 227 5.55 3.91 -9.90
CA LEU A 227 5.44 2.48 -9.59
C LEU A 227 3.98 2.05 -9.46
N ARG A 228 3.12 2.93 -8.91
CA ARG A 228 1.69 2.68 -8.81
C ARG A 228 1.03 2.77 -10.20
N THR A 229 1.26 3.82 -10.98
CA THR A 229 0.64 3.97 -12.31
C THR A 229 1.02 2.81 -13.21
N LEU A 230 2.27 2.37 -13.18
CA LEU A 230 2.75 1.20 -13.91
C LEU A 230 2.00 -0.07 -13.49
N CYS A 231 2.02 -0.42 -12.21
CA CYS A 231 1.43 -1.69 -11.76
C CYS A 231 -0.11 -1.72 -11.79
N THR A 232 -0.78 -0.55 -11.84
CA THR A 232 -2.24 -0.48 -11.87
C THR A 232 -2.84 -0.19 -13.23
N GLY A 233 -2.03 -0.09 -14.29
CA GLY A 233 -2.56 0.20 -15.63
C GLY A 233 -1.55 0.08 -16.75
N GLU A 234 -0.53 0.94 -16.77
CA GLU A 234 0.36 1.11 -17.94
C GLU A 234 1.05 -0.18 -18.39
N MET A 235 1.43 -1.08 -17.46
CA MET A 235 2.07 -2.36 -17.79
C MET A 235 1.17 -3.33 -18.59
N PHE A 236 -0.14 -3.09 -18.59
CA PHE A 236 -1.12 -3.98 -19.21
C PHE A 236 -1.65 -3.43 -20.53
N ALA A 237 -1.13 -2.28 -20.99
CA ALA A 237 -1.41 -1.74 -22.31
C ALA A 237 -0.74 -2.60 -23.39
N GLU A 238 -1.39 -2.70 -24.56
CA GLU A 238 -0.91 -3.54 -25.68
C GLU A 238 0.47 -3.12 -26.21
N ASP A 239 0.78 -1.82 -26.10
CA ASP A 239 2.02 -1.20 -26.57
C ASP A 239 3.09 -1.04 -25.48
N PHE A 240 2.92 -1.71 -24.32
CA PHE A 240 3.87 -1.60 -23.20
C PHE A 240 5.22 -2.22 -23.56
N ASP A 241 6.26 -1.40 -23.59
CA ASP A 241 7.65 -1.83 -23.72
C ASP A 241 8.38 -1.73 -22.38
N LEU A 242 8.77 -2.89 -21.85
CA LEU A 242 9.52 -2.98 -20.59
C LEU A 242 10.90 -2.31 -20.68
N ALA A 243 11.57 -2.38 -21.86
CA ALA A 243 12.90 -1.78 -22.03
C ALA A 243 12.83 -0.24 -21.98
N ALA A 244 11.81 0.33 -22.60
CA ALA A 244 11.55 1.78 -22.57
C ALA A 244 11.19 2.29 -21.17
N ASN A 245 10.47 1.48 -20.36
CA ASN A 245 10.03 1.85 -19.01
C ASN A 245 11.01 1.45 -17.89
N ALA A 246 12.02 0.63 -18.17
CA ALA A 246 12.99 0.18 -17.19
C ALA A 246 13.70 1.35 -16.44
N PRO A 247 14.13 2.46 -17.09
CA PRO A 247 14.70 3.59 -16.37
C PRO A 247 13.73 4.19 -15.33
N SER A 248 12.47 4.35 -15.69
CA SER A 248 11.43 4.89 -14.77
C SER A 248 11.18 3.97 -13.58
N ILE A 249 11.18 2.66 -13.79
CA ILE A 249 11.06 1.65 -12.73
C ILE A 249 12.25 1.72 -11.77
N ILE A 250 13.46 1.74 -12.30
CA ILE A 250 14.70 1.76 -11.50
C ILE A 250 14.80 3.06 -10.71
N VAL A 251 14.61 4.21 -11.37
CA VAL A 251 14.69 5.52 -10.73
C VAL A 251 13.57 5.70 -9.71
N GLY A 252 12.33 5.32 -10.04
CA GLY A 252 11.18 5.38 -9.12
C GLY A 252 11.41 4.53 -7.86
N SER A 253 11.93 3.32 -8.03
CA SER A 253 12.27 2.43 -6.91
C SER A 253 13.42 2.98 -6.05
N ALA A 254 14.50 3.45 -6.68
CA ALA A 254 15.63 4.05 -5.97
C ALA A 254 15.20 5.31 -5.21
N LEU A 255 14.39 6.17 -5.82
CA LEU A 255 13.89 7.39 -5.21
C LEU A 255 12.94 7.10 -4.04
N SER A 256 12.15 6.03 -4.13
CA SER A 256 11.32 5.56 -3.01
C SER A 256 12.16 5.24 -1.76
N VAL A 257 13.29 4.56 -1.95
CA VAL A 257 14.23 4.25 -0.86
C VAL A 257 14.90 5.52 -0.33
N VAL A 258 15.39 6.39 -1.22
CA VAL A 258 16.06 7.64 -0.84
C VAL A 258 15.13 8.55 -0.04
N ILE A 259 13.91 8.79 -0.53
CA ILE A 259 12.90 9.60 0.18
C ILE A 259 12.56 8.95 1.53
N GLY A 260 12.38 7.63 1.57
CA GLY A 260 12.14 6.90 2.81
C GLY A 260 13.24 7.14 3.84
N VAL A 261 14.52 7.06 3.43
CA VAL A 261 15.68 7.32 4.30
C VAL A 261 15.72 8.79 4.76
N ILE A 262 15.43 9.74 3.87
CA ILE A 262 15.34 11.16 4.22
C ILE A 262 14.27 11.37 5.30
N MET A 263 13.07 10.80 5.10
CA MET A 263 11.95 10.89 6.06
C MET A 263 12.30 10.27 7.41
N PHE A 264 13.08 9.17 7.42
CA PHE A 264 13.59 8.58 8.66
C PHE A 264 14.51 9.57 9.42
N PHE A 265 15.48 10.19 8.75
CA PHE A 265 16.37 11.16 9.39
C PHE A 265 15.64 12.43 9.84
N LEU A 266 14.66 12.89 9.09
CA LEU A 266 13.80 13.99 9.53
C LEU A 266 13.01 13.63 10.80
N ALA A 267 12.42 12.44 10.85
CA ALA A 267 11.72 11.96 12.04
C ALA A 267 12.65 11.86 13.24
N TYR A 268 13.88 11.36 13.05
CA TYR A 268 14.92 11.30 14.08
C TYR A 268 15.28 12.70 14.60
N ALA A 269 15.51 13.67 13.70
CA ALA A 269 15.84 15.05 14.05
C ALA A 269 14.70 15.71 14.85
N VAL A 270 13.44 15.54 14.43
CA VAL A 270 12.25 16.07 15.12
C VAL A 270 12.12 15.49 16.53
N LEU A 271 12.29 14.17 16.69
CA LEU A 271 12.22 13.54 18.00
C LEU A 271 13.35 14.01 18.94
N LYS A 272 14.54 14.20 18.40
CA LYS A 272 15.69 14.73 19.16
C LYS A 272 15.45 16.18 19.59
N ALA A 273 14.91 17.03 18.73
CA ALA A 273 14.58 18.43 19.06
C ALA A 273 13.49 18.50 20.16
N LYS A 274 12.45 17.70 20.07
CA LYS A 274 11.40 17.62 21.12
C LYS A 274 11.94 17.23 22.50
N LYS A 275 12.98 16.39 22.55
CA LYS A 275 13.63 16.01 23.82
C LYS A 275 14.35 17.20 24.46
N ILE A 276 14.99 18.06 23.67
CA ILE A 276 15.70 19.24 24.16
C ILE A 276 14.69 20.21 24.80
N ASN A 277 13.62 20.55 24.09
CA ASN A 277 12.59 21.47 24.61
C ASN A 277 11.92 20.96 25.89
N ASN A 278 11.60 19.66 25.97
CA ASN A 278 11.03 19.09 27.19
C ASN A 278 11.99 19.05 28.39
N ARG A 279 13.30 19.27 28.17
CA ARG A 279 14.28 19.40 29.28
C ARG A 279 14.39 20.84 29.79
N GLU A 280 14.22 21.81 28.88
CA GLU A 280 14.24 23.24 29.25
C GLU A 280 12.99 23.64 30.06
N ASP A 281 11.84 22.96 29.79
CA ASP A 281 10.59 23.18 30.53
C ASP A 281 10.46 22.35 31.82
N ALA A 282 11.45 21.52 32.16
CA ALA A 282 11.42 20.78 33.42
C ALA A 282 11.78 21.72 34.58
N PRO A 283 10.89 21.90 35.58
CA PRO A 283 11.21 22.70 36.75
C PRO A 283 12.47 22.12 37.44
N GLU A 284 13.44 22.97 37.69
CA GLU A 284 14.58 22.63 38.53
C GLU A 284 14.06 22.33 39.94
N PHE A 285 14.08 21.04 40.33
CA PHE A 285 13.85 20.59 41.69
C PHE A 285 15.17 20.46 42.45
#